data_ae8093576bb1296f2c98530dcf6f0aea
#
_entry.id   ae8093576bb1296f2c98530dcf6f0aea
#
_cell.length_a   1.000
_cell.length_b   1.000
_cell.length_c   1.000
_cell.angle_alpha   90.00
_cell.angle_beta   90.00
_cell.angle_gamma   90.00
#
_symmetry.space_group_name_H-M   'P 1'
#
loop_
_entity.id
_entity.type
_entity.pdbx_description
1 polymer ?
#
loop_
_entity_poly.entity_id
_entity_poly.type
_entity_poly.pdbx_seq_one_letter_code
_entity_poly.pdbx_strand_id
1 'polypeptide(L)'
;MDNKSKTERSANMRAIRSTDTKPEITVRRLLFADGFRFRLHVKTLPGKPDIVLPKWKTVVFVNGCFWHVHQGCPRSVRPSSNADYWNLKLSRNQKRDREEHEALISAGWRVLVVWECACGKKTRPTLQSLMHSFIAANDGPQYGEIGRMNANLYMNIRKLSPSGKCF
;
A
#
# COMPACT_ATOMS: atom_id res chain seq x y z
N MET A 1 -14.06 -12.36 -19.98
CA MET A 1 -15.48 -11.97 -20.15
C MET A 1 -15.96 -11.28 -18.88
N ASP A 2 -16.58 -10.12 -19.03
CA ASP A 2 -17.09 -9.33 -17.92
C ASP A 2 -18.47 -9.87 -17.54
N ASN A 3 -18.53 -10.74 -16.52
CA ASN A 3 -19.73 -11.51 -16.15
C ASN A 3 -20.74 -10.73 -15.29
N LYS A 4 -20.60 -9.40 -15.14
CA LYS A 4 -21.46 -8.60 -14.26
C LYS A 4 -22.22 -7.52 -15.04
N SER A 5 -23.50 -7.37 -14.74
CA SER A 5 -24.32 -6.29 -15.27
C SER A 5 -23.84 -4.90 -14.80
N LYS A 6 -24.25 -3.84 -15.48
CA LYS A 6 -23.92 -2.45 -15.12
C LYS A 6 -24.40 -2.10 -13.70
N THR A 7 -25.55 -2.62 -13.30
CA THR A 7 -26.14 -2.43 -11.96
C THR A 7 -25.35 -3.15 -10.89
N GLU A 8 -24.94 -4.39 -11.10
CA GLU A 8 -24.10 -5.15 -10.16
C GLU A 8 -22.71 -4.52 -10.00
N ARG A 9 -22.11 -4.01 -11.07
CA ARG A 9 -20.86 -3.25 -11.01
C ARG A 9 -21.00 -2.00 -10.16
N SER A 10 -22.07 -1.24 -10.37
CA SER A 10 -22.34 -0.02 -9.58
C SER A 10 -22.54 -0.34 -8.10
N ALA A 11 -23.27 -1.41 -7.78
CA ALA A 11 -23.46 -1.87 -6.40
C ALA A 11 -22.13 -2.32 -5.75
N ASN A 12 -21.30 -3.07 -6.48
CA ASN A 12 -19.98 -3.47 -5.99
C ASN A 12 -19.08 -2.27 -5.72
N MET A 13 -19.10 -1.26 -6.60
CA MET A 13 -18.33 -0.04 -6.40
C MET A 13 -18.75 0.75 -5.16
N ARG A 14 -20.07 0.81 -4.86
CA ARG A 14 -20.60 1.45 -3.64
C ARG A 14 -20.26 0.68 -2.37
N ALA A 15 -20.11 -0.65 -2.46
CA ALA A 15 -19.78 -1.51 -1.33
C ALA A 15 -18.28 -1.48 -0.96
N ILE A 16 -17.43 -0.89 -1.79
CA ILE A 16 -15.98 -0.79 -1.51
C ILE A 16 -15.76 0.22 -0.39
N ARG A 17 -15.29 -0.28 0.74
CA ARG A 17 -14.87 0.55 1.87
C ARG A 17 -13.51 1.17 1.57
N SER A 18 -13.36 2.44 1.91
CA SER A 18 -12.08 3.18 1.81
C SER A 18 -11.23 3.07 3.08
N THR A 19 -11.80 2.52 4.16
CA THR A 19 -11.13 2.36 5.46
C THR A 19 -11.56 1.05 6.11
N ASP A 20 -10.76 0.54 7.03
CA ASP A 20 -11.01 -0.70 7.78
C ASP A 20 -11.22 -1.92 6.86
N THR A 21 -10.48 -1.95 5.78
CA THR A 21 -10.48 -3.08 4.86
C THR A 21 -9.85 -4.33 5.49
N LYS A 22 -10.18 -5.51 4.97
CA LYS A 22 -9.59 -6.77 5.48
C LYS A 22 -8.05 -6.78 5.44
N PRO A 23 -7.37 -6.28 4.38
CA PRO A 23 -5.92 -6.13 4.37
C PRO A 23 -5.39 -5.20 5.48
N GLU A 24 -5.99 -4.01 5.65
CA GLU A 24 -5.60 -3.08 6.72
C GLU A 24 -5.71 -3.72 8.12
N ILE A 25 -6.84 -4.38 8.42
CA ILE A 25 -7.04 -5.07 9.70
C ILE A 25 -5.99 -6.17 9.89
N THR A 26 -5.63 -6.89 8.82
CA THR A 26 -4.56 -7.91 8.88
C THR A 26 -3.22 -7.29 9.25
N VAL A 27 -2.82 -6.23 8.56
CA VAL A 27 -1.55 -5.52 8.81
C VAL A 27 -1.51 -4.96 10.24
N ARG A 28 -2.59 -4.32 10.70
CA ARG A 28 -2.71 -3.78 12.07
C ARG A 28 -2.53 -4.87 13.13
N ARG A 29 -3.16 -6.03 12.95
CA ARG A 29 -3.05 -7.17 13.87
C ARG A 29 -1.63 -7.71 13.92
N LEU A 30 -0.96 -7.85 12.79
CA LEU A 30 0.42 -8.33 12.72
C LEU A 30 1.38 -7.35 13.41
N LEU A 31 1.26 -6.06 13.13
CA LEU A 31 2.08 -5.03 13.78
C LEU A 31 1.85 -4.97 15.29
N PHE A 32 0.59 -5.05 15.73
CA PHE A 32 0.27 -5.03 17.15
C PHE A 32 0.82 -6.27 17.89
N ALA A 33 0.68 -7.45 17.29
CA ALA A 33 1.22 -8.70 17.82
C ALA A 33 2.76 -8.68 17.91
N ASP A 34 3.41 -7.95 17.01
CA ASP A 34 4.85 -7.76 16.96
C ASP A 34 5.37 -6.65 17.92
N GLY A 35 4.47 -6.12 18.75
CA GLY A 35 4.80 -5.12 19.76
C GLY A 35 4.77 -3.67 19.31
N PHE A 36 4.51 -3.38 18.05
CA PHE A 36 4.40 -2.01 17.56
C PHE A 36 3.13 -1.31 18.07
N ARG A 37 3.26 -0.03 18.38
CA ARG A 37 2.14 0.86 18.73
C ARG A 37 2.04 1.95 17.70
N PHE A 38 0.82 2.23 17.23
CA PHE A 38 0.56 3.10 16.09
C PHE A 38 -0.73 3.92 16.26
N ARG A 39 -0.85 4.93 15.43
CA ARG A 39 -2.08 5.72 15.25
C ARG A 39 -2.70 5.39 13.89
N LEU A 40 -4.01 5.52 13.77
CA LEU A 40 -4.75 5.24 12.55
C LEU A 40 -5.23 6.54 11.91
N HIS A 41 -5.23 6.57 10.58
CA HIS A 41 -5.85 7.60 9.75
C HIS A 41 -5.53 9.04 10.18
N VAL A 42 -4.25 9.34 10.42
CA VAL A 42 -3.80 10.67 10.84
C VAL A 42 -3.98 11.65 9.68
N LYS A 43 -5.00 12.52 9.78
CA LYS A 43 -5.43 13.42 8.71
C LYS A 43 -4.45 14.57 8.41
N THR A 44 -3.54 14.85 9.32
CA THR A 44 -2.55 15.94 9.19
C THR A 44 -1.34 15.56 8.35
N LEU A 45 -1.19 14.28 8.02
CA LEU A 45 -0.10 13.79 7.16
C LEU A 45 -0.56 13.69 5.69
N PRO A 46 0.31 13.97 4.72
CA PRO A 46 0.05 13.74 3.31
C PRO A 46 -0.46 12.32 3.05
N GLY A 47 -1.45 12.17 2.16
CA GLY A 47 -2.01 10.86 1.79
C GLY A 47 -2.85 10.17 2.87
N LYS A 48 -2.94 10.72 4.08
CA LYS A 48 -3.66 10.10 5.21
C LYS A 48 -3.30 8.63 5.40
N PRO A 49 -2.07 8.33 5.77
CA PRO A 49 -1.60 6.94 5.91
C PRO A 49 -2.53 6.09 6.78
N ASP A 50 -2.73 4.83 6.43
CA ASP A 50 -3.58 3.90 7.18
C ASP A 50 -3.06 3.65 8.59
N ILE A 51 -1.72 3.63 8.72
CA ILE A 51 -1.03 3.36 9.99
C ILE A 51 0.15 4.31 10.11
N VAL A 52 0.29 4.94 11.28
CA VAL A 52 1.41 5.85 11.61
C VAL A 52 2.11 5.35 12.85
N LEU A 53 3.42 5.12 12.76
CA LEU A 53 4.28 4.70 13.87
C LEU A 53 5.22 5.86 14.25
N PRO A 54 4.81 6.77 15.15
CA PRO A 54 5.58 7.99 15.45
C PRO A 54 6.96 7.71 16.02
N LYS A 55 7.06 6.70 16.90
CA LYS A 55 8.33 6.26 17.51
C LYS A 55 9.38 5.89 16.45
N TRP A 56 8.93 5.32 15.34
CA TRP A 56 9.79 4.79 14.27
C TRP A 56 9.87 5.72 13.07
N LYS A 57 9.22 6.90 13.14
CA LYS A 57 9.11 7.83 12.01
C LYS A 57 8.69 7.13 10.72
N THR A 58 7.79 6.16 10.83
CA THR A 58 7.34 5.31 9.72
C THR A 58 5.84 5.41 9.55
N VAL A 59 5.41 5.49 8.31
CA VAL A 59 3.99 5.39 7.90
C VAL A 59 3.80 4.15 7.03
N VAL A 60 2.62 3.55 7.12
CA VAL A 60 2.27 2.38 6.31
C VAL A 60 0.99 2.66 5.54
N PHE A 61 1.05 2.45 4.23
CA PHE A 61 -0.10 2.40 3.34
C PHE A 61 -0.43 0.95 3.02
N VAL A 62 -1.70 0.59 3.04
CA VAL A 62 -2.17 -0.75 2.67
C VAL A 62 -2.96 -0.65 1.38
N ASN A 63 -2.26 -0.84 0.26
CA ASN A 63 -2.78 -0.53 -1.05
C ASN A 63 -3.50 -1.73 -1.70
N GLY A 64 -4.72 -1.50 -2.19
CA GLY A 64 -5.42 -2.43 -3.08
C GLY A 64 -4.71 -2.53 -4.42
N CYS A 65 -4.41 -3.76 -4.87
CA CYS A 65 -3.62 -3.99 -6.08
C CYS A 65 -4.21 -3.34 -7.34
N PHE A 66 -5.52 -3.37 -7.49
CA PHE A 66 -6.22 -2.74 -8.62
C PHE A 66 -6.16 -1.22 -8.58
N TRP A 67 -6.50 -0.63 -7.42
CA TRP A 67 -6.69 0.82 -7.28
C TRP A 67 -5.40 1.63 -7.39
N HIS A 68 -4.29 1.04 -6.96
CA HIS A 68 -2.96 1.65 -6.94
C HIS A 68 -2.01 1.05 -7.98
N VAL A 69 -2.55 0.22 -8.89
CA VAL A 69 -1.84 -0.35 -10.05
C VAL A 69 -0.56 -1.09 -9.63
N HIS A 70 -0.72 -2.13 -8.82
CA HIS A 70 0.40 -2.98 -8.43
C HIS A 70 1.00 -3.68 -9.66
N GLN A 71 2.21 -3.29 -10.06
CA GLN A 71 2.85 -3.78 -11.27
C GLN A 71 3.12 -5.28 -11.20
N GLY A 72 2.86 -6.00 -12.31
CA GLY A 72 3.07 -7.44 -12.42
C GLY A 72 2.11 -8.31 -11.59
N CYS A 73 1.14 -7.70 -10.88
CA CYS A 73 0.20 -8.44 -10.05
C CYS A 73 -1.06 -8.85 -10.86
N PRO A 74 -1.46 -10.14 -10.85
CA PRO A 74 -2.67 -10.59 -11.53
C PRO A 74 -3.96 -9.91 -11.04
N ARG A 75 -3.96 -9.34 -9.83
CA ARG A 75 -5.09 -8.59 -9.26
C ARG A 75 -5.18 -7.15 -9.77
N SER A 76 -4.19 -6.68 -10.52
CA SER A 76 -4.10 -5.32 -11.07
C SER A 76 -4.52 -5.24 -12.54
N VAL A 77 -5.22 -6.26 -13.06
CA VAL A 77 -5.66 -6.29 -14.46
C VAL A 77 -6.73 -5.23 -14.69
N ARG A 78 -6.50 -4.40 -15.71
CA ARG A 78 -7.43 -3.34 -16.12
C ARG A 78 -8.65 -3.91 -16.82
N PRO A 79 -9.87 -3.39 -16.54
CA PRO A 79 -11.05 -3.77 -17.29
C PRO A 79 -10.94 -3.37 -18.76
N SER A 80 -11.39 -4.22 -19.66
CA SER A 80 -11.48 -3.91 -21.10
C SER A 80 -12.61 -2.91 -21.42
N SER A 81 -13.69 -2.92 -20.61
CA SER A 81 -14.79 -1.97 -20.72
C SER A 81 -14.45 -0.62 -20.10
N ASN A 82 -14.77 0.49 -20.79
CA ASN A 82 -14.45 1.87 -20.36
C ASN A 82 -12.94 2.07 -20.08
N ALA A 83 -12.09 1.55 -20.95
CA ALA A 83 -10.64 1.57 -20.77
C ALA A 83 -10.08 2.98 -20.53
N ASP A 84 -10.55 3.99 -21.27
CA ASP A 84 -10.09 5.38 -21.12
C ASP A 84 -10.40 5.96 -19.74
N TYR A 85 -11.62 5.73 -19.24
CA TYR A 85 -12.00 6.13 -17.88
C TYR A 85 -11.09 5.51 -16.84
N TRP A 86 -10.86 4.19 -16.94
CA TRP A 86 -10.01 3.48 -15.98
C TRP A 86 -8.55 3.91 -16.07
N ASN A 87 -8.03 4.08 -17.28
CA ASN A 87 -6.66 4.55 -17.49
C ASN A 87 -6.44 5.93 -16.86
N LEU A 88 -7.35 6.87 -17.09
CA LEU A 88 -7.27 8.20 -16.50
C LEU A 88 -7.37 8.16 -14.98
N LYS A 89 -8.33 7.41 -14.43
CA LYS A 89 -8.55 7.30 -12.99
C LYS A 89 -7.35 6.68 -12.28
N LEU A 90 -6.83 5.56 -12.80
CA LEU A 90 -5.72 4.83 -12.19
C LEU A 90 -4.41 5.62 -12.31
N SER A 91 -4.17 6.31 -13.43
CA SER A 91 -3.01 7.19 -13.59
C SER A 91 -3.02 8.36 -12.60
N ARG A 92 -4.20 8.96 -12.35
CA ARG A 92 -4.37 10.00 -11.32
C ARG A 92 -4.07 9.48 -9.92
N ASN A 93 -4.52 8.26 -9.60
CA ASN A 93 -4.21 7.63 -8.32
C ASN A 93 -2.70 7.42 -8.16
N GLN A 94 -2.03 6.84 -9.16
CA GLN A 94 -0.57 6.63 -9.11
C GLN A 94 0.22 7.93 -8.97
N LYS A 95 -0.20 8.99 -9.68
CA LYS A 95 0.45 10.30 -9.58
C LYS A 95 0.31 10.86 -8.15
N ARG A 96 -0.91 10.85 -7.62
CA ARG A 96 -1.20 11.31 -6.25
C ARG A 96 -0.40 10.50 -5.22
N ASP A 97 -0.40 9.16 -5.30
CA ASP A 97 0.33 8.31 -4.36
C ASP A 97 1.83 8.67 -4.34
N ARG A 98 2.42 8.91 -5.51
CA ARG A 98 3.82 9.32 -5.63
C ARG A 98 4.09 10.66 -4.95
N GLU A 99 3.27 11.66 -5.24
CA GLU A 99 3.38 13.02 -4.66
C GLU A 99 3.24 12.98 -3.13
N GLU A 100 2.30 12.19 -2.62
CA GLU A 100 2.06 12.00 -1.18
C GLU A 100 3.24 11.28 -0.49
N HIS A 101 3.79 10.23 -1.11
CA HIS A 101 4.96 9.52 -0.60
C HIS A 101 6.20 10.43 -0.59
N GLU A 102 6.45 11.18 -1.65
CA GLU A 102 7.57 12.13 -1.73
C GLU A 102 7.46 13.23 -0.67
N ALA A 103 6.26 13.77 -0.44
CA ALA A 103 6.02 14.76 0.59
C ALA A 103 6.28 14.21 2.00
N LEU A 104 5.85 12.97 2.28
CA LEU A 104 6.12 12.29 3.56
C LEU A 104 7.62 12.08 3.78
N ILE A 105 8.34 11.61 2.77
CA ILE A 105 9.78 11.38 2.84
C ILE A 105 10.54 12.69 3.06
N SER A 106 10.14 13.75 2.34
CA SER A 106 10.72 15.09 2.52
C SER A 106 10.46 15.65 3.92
N ALA A 107 9.36 15.26 4.57
CA ALA A 107 9.06 15.59 5.96
C ALA A 107 9.74 14.67 7.00
N GLY A 108 10.68 13.81 6.56
CA GLY A 108 11.47 12.92 7.42
C GLY A 108 10.76 11.64 7.85
N TRP A 109 9.67 11.26 7.15
CA TRP A 109 9.00 9.99 7.38
C TRP A 109 9.55 8.90 6.46
N ARG A 110 9.56 7.68 6.97
CA ARG A 110 9.79 6.47 6.17
C ARG A 110 8.45 5.94 5.70
N VAL A 111 8.35 5.54 4.45
CA VAL A 111 7.11 5.08 3.83
C VAL A 111 7.21 3.60 3.52
N LEU A 112 6.28 2.82 4.04
CA LEU A 112 6.11 1.40 3.73
C LEU A 112 4.76 1.19 3.05
N VAL A 113 4.78 0.62 1.85
CA VAL A 113 3.58 0.20 1.12
C VAL A 113 3.42 -1.31 1.25
N VAL A 114 2.28 -1.76 1.78
CA VAL A 114 1.91 -3.17 1.84
C VAL A 114 0.79 -3.42 0.85
N TRP A 115 1.05 -4.25 -0.13
CA TRP A 115 0.07 -4.59 -1.15
C TRP A 115 -0.93 -5.64 -0.64
N GLU A 116 -2.19 -5.49 -0.98
CA GLU A 116 -3.29 -6.42 -0.63
C GLU A 116 -2.94 -7.89 -0.90
N CYS A 117 -2.25 -8.18 -2.01
CA CYS A 117 -1.85 -9.53 -2.37
C CYS A 117 -0.89 -10.19 -1.37
N ALA A 118 -0.17 -9.39 -0.57
CA ALA A 118 0.71 -9.88 0.49
C ALA A 118 -0.04 -10.32 1.76
N CYS A 119 -1.31 -9.93 1.94
CA CYS A 119 -2.07 -10.13 3.18
C CYS A 119 -2.75 -11.50 3.31
N GLY A 120 -2.40 -12.48 2.45
CA GLY A 120 -2.94 -13.84 2.46
C GLY A 120 -2.61 -14.62 3.75
N LYS A 121 -3.46 -15.57 4.15
CA LYS A 121 -3.24 -16.36 5.37
C LYS A 121 -1.86 -17.03 5.41
N LYS A 122 -1.46 -17.65 4.30
CA LYS A 122 -0.17 -18.39 4.19
C LYS A 122 1.07 -17.48 4.22
N THR A 123 0.93 -16.21 3.86
CA THR A 123 2.04 -15.25 3.75
C THR A 123 2.20 -14.37 4.99
N ARG A 124 1.29 -14.44 5.96
CA ARG A 124 1.33 -13.59 7.17
C ARG A 124 2.61 -13.65 7.98
N PRO A 125 3.20 -14.84 8.25
CA PRO A 125 4.47 -14.88 9.01
C PRO A 125 5.60 -14.15 8.29
N THR A 126 5.74 -14.37 6.98
CA THR A 126 6.73 -13.68 6.16
C THR A 126 6.44 -12.19 6.07
N LEU A 127 5.18 -11.80 5.88
CA LEU A 127 4.77 -10.39 5.88
C LEU A 127 5.14 -9.69 7.18
N GLN A 128 4.86 -10.33 8.33
CA GLN A 128 5.21 -9.80 9.64
C GLN A 128 6.71 -9.57 9.78
N SER A 129 7.53 -10.58 9.41
CA SER A 129 9.00 -10.47 9.47
C SER A 129 9.54 -9.36 8.56
N LEU A 130 9.01 -9.20 7.35
CA LEU A 130 9.42 -8.15 6.42
C LEU A 130 9.05 -6.75 6.95
N MET A 131 7.84 -6.59 7.49
CA MET A 131 7.42 -5.32 8.11
C MET A 131 8.30 -4.99 9.32
N HIS A 132 8.57 -5.98 10.19
CA HIS A 132 9.46 -5.80 11.33
C HIS A 132 10.84 -5.33 10.89
N SER A 133 11.46 -6.02 9.96
CA SER A 133 12.79 -5.68 9.46
C SER A 133 12.86 -4.28 8.88
N PHE A 134 11.82 -3.85 8.16
CA PHE A 134 11.75 -2.49 7.63
C PHE A 134 11.61 -1.46 8.76
N ILE A 135 10.66 -1.65 9.67
CA ILE A 135 10.32 -0.66 10.70
C ILE A 135 11.44 -0.54 11.73
N ALA A 136 11.99 -1.65 12.22
CA ALA A 136 12.98 -1.69 13.29
C ALA A 136 14.39 -1.25 12.87
N ALA A 137 14.67 -1.15 11.57
CA ALA A 137 15.97 -0.67 11.09
C ALA A 137 16.15 0.83 11.39
N ASN A 138 17.12 1.18 12.26
CA ASN A 138 17.36 2.57 12.69
C ASN A 138 17.75 3.49 11.51
N ASP A 139 18.66 3.02 10.64
CA ASP A 139 19.13 3.74 9.44
C ASP A 139 18.63 3.06 8.15
N GLY A 140 17.42 2.54 8.21
CA GLY A 140 16.84 1.77 7.13
C GLY A 140 16.44 2.63 5.92
N PRO A 141 15.97 1.95 4.85
CA PRO A 141 15.53 2.62 3.64
C PRO A 141 14.34 3.55 3.92
N GLN A 142 14.30 4.68 3.20
CA GLN A 142 13.21 5.65 3.34
C GLN A 142 11.89 5.18 2.71
N TYR A 143 11.97 4.27 1.74
CA TYR A 143 10.82 3.73 1.04
C TYR A 143 10.94 2.22 0.87
N GLY A 144 9.84 1.50 1.07
CA GLY A 144 9.73 0.07 0.85
C GLY A 144 8.35 -0.35 0.39
N GLU A 145 8.29 -1.39 -0.41
CA GLU A 145 7.06 -2.03 -0.85
C GLU A 145 7.12 -3.53 -0.55
N ILE A 146 6.06 -4.07 0.04
CA ILE A 146 5.90 -5.52 0.24
C ILE A 146 4.73 -5.99 -0.59
N GLY A 147 5.02 -6.83 -1.57
CA GLY A 147 4.03 -7.43 -2.45
C GLY A 147 4.22 -8.93 -2.61
N ARG A 148 3.40 -9.53 -3.46
CA ARG A 148 3.51 -10.93 -3.84
C ARG A 148 3.76 -11.05 -5.34
N MET A 149 4.80 -11.80 -5.68
CA MET A 149 5.10 -12.20 -7.06
C MET A 149 5.14 -13.72 -7.10
N ASN A 150 4.32 -14.34 -7.97
CA ASN A 150 4.11 -15.77 -7.99
C ASN A 150 3.65 -16.31 -6.61
N ALA A 151 4.36 -17.27 -6.02
CA ALA A 151 4.04 -17.86 -4.71
C ALA A 151 4.65 -17.11 -3.52
N ASN A 152 5.67 -16.25 -3.75
CA ASN A 152 6.52 -15.67 -2.72
C ASN A 152 6.22 -14.20 -2.47
N LEU A 153 6.46 -13.72 -1.24
CA LEU A 153 6.53 -12.29 -0.96
C LEU A 153 7.90 -11.75 -1.36
N TYR A 154 7.88 -10.50 -1.80
CA TYR A 154 9.10 -9.73 -2.02
C TYR A 154 9.02 -8.42 -1.24
N MET A 155 10.17 -7.87 -0.90
CA MET A 155 10.30 -6.49 -0.45
C MET A 155 11.23 -5.75 -1.41
N ASN A 156 10.70 -4.71 -2.03
CA ASN A 156 11.47 -3.77 -2.84
C ASN A 156 11.76 -2.53 -2.00
N ILE A 157 13.02 -2.16 -1.86
CA ILE A 157 13.46 -1.01 -1.08
C ILE A 157 14.17 -0.01 -1.98
N ARG A 158 13.92 1.29 -1.76
CA ARG A 158 14.60 2.37 -2.45
C ARG A 158 15.23 3.31 -1.43
N LYS A 159 16.49 3.63 -1.62
CA LYS A 159 17.12 4.81 -1.03
C LYS A 159 16.92 5.95 -2.01
N LEU A 160 16.19 6.97 -1.61
CA LEU A 160 16.12 8.18 -2.41
C LEU A 160 17.44 8.92 -2.27
N SER A 161 17.99 9.36 -3.38
CA SER A 161 19.15 10.26 -3.35
C SER A 161 18.73 11.61 -2.71
N PRO A 162 19.65 12.36 -2.09
CA PRO A 162 19.37 13.66 -1.49
C PRO A 162 18.77 14.69 -2.46
N SER A 163 18.82 14.42 -3.76
CA SER A 163 18.30 15.28 -4.84
C SER A 163 16.86 14.95 -5.28
N GLY A 164 16.17 14.03 -4.60
CA GLY A 164 14.75 13.74 -4.90
C GLY A 164 14.46 13.08 -6.25
N LYS A 165 15.47 12.62 -6.97
CA LYS A 165 15.26 11.89 -8.24
C LYS A 165 15.27 10.39 -7.99
N CYS A 166 14.17 9.72 -8.32
CA CYS A 166 14.09 8.26 -8.42
C CYS A 166 14.94 7.78 -9.60
N PHE A 167 15.85 6.88 -9.36
CA PHE A 167 16.45 6.02 -10.39
C PHE A 167 15.76 4.65 -10.33
#